data_78617189229ccac1116800455fcb0188
#
_entry.id   78617189229ccac1116800455fcb0188
#
_cell.length_a   1.000
_cell.length_b   1.000
_cell.length_c   1.000
_cell.angle_alpha   90.00
_cell.angle_beta   90.00
_cell.angle_gamma   90.00
#
_symmetry.space_group_name_H-M   'P 1'
#
loop_
_entity.id
_entity.type
_entity.pdbx_description
1 polymer ?
#
loop_
_entity_poly.entity_id
_entity_poly.type
_entity_poly.pdbx_seq_one_letter_code
_entity_poly.pdbx_strand_id
1 'polypeptide(L)'
;MIFGHHPRQGLYDPQFEHDACGVAFVATMTGVASHKIVEQGLEALRNLDHRGATGADPAAGDGAGILVQVPDAFLRRTTGIRLPEPGSYAVGLAFMPVDEAQRARARAAIELIAADEGIKVLGWREVPVHTHTLSEISLGTCLLYTSDAAD
;
A
#
# COMPACT_ATOMS: atom_id res chain seq x y z
N MET A 1 -14.45 4.51 13.60
CA MET A 1 -14.90 5.65 12.79
C MET A 1 -15.97 5.09 11.85
N ILE A 2 -17.23 5.41 12.05
CA ILE A 2 -18.33 4.95 11.18
C ILE A 2 -18.30 5.88 9.97
N PHE A 3 -17.94 5.34 8.81
CA PHE A 3 -18.07 6.08 7.55
C PHE A 3 -19.56 6.39 7.35
N GLY A 4 -19.95 7.63 7.64
CA GLY A 4 -21.31 8.08 7.39
C GLY A 4 -21.56 8.09 5.89
N HIS A 5 -22.57 7.38 5.43
CA HIS A 5 -23.02 7.48 4.05
C HIS A 5 -23.34 8.95 3.75
N HIS A 6 -22.88 9.43 2.59
CA HIS A 6 -23.27 10.77 2.12
C HIS A 6 -24.79 10.84 1.99
N PRO A 7 -25.43 11.94 2.41
CA PRO A 7 -26.86 12.10 2.24
C PRO A 7 -27.22 12.14 0.75
N ARG A 8 -28.41 11.68 0.42
CA ARG A 8 -28.96 11.78 -0.92
C ARG A 8 -28.88 13.22 -1.42
N GLN A 9 -28.28 13.45 -2.61
CA GLN A 9 -28.11 14.78 -3.17
C GLN A 9 -28.21 14.74 -4.72
N GLY A 10 -29.16 15.45 -5.27
CA GLY A 10 -29.40 15.49 -6.70
C GLY A 10 -29.74 14.10 -7.25
N LEU A 11 -28.97 13.61 -8.21
CA LEU A 11 -29.11 12.26 -8.79
C LEU A 11 -28.38 11.16 -7.98
N TYR A 12 -27.58 11.54 -7.01
CA TYR A 12 -26.91 10.58 -6.12
C TYR A 12 -27.87 10.07 -5.05
N ASP A 13 -27.98 8.75 -4.98
CA ASP A 13 -28.73 8.05 -3.95
C ASP A 13 -27.85 6.90 -3.42
N PRO A 14 -27.45 6.93 -2.14
CA PRO A 14 -26.55 5.93 -1.56
C PRO A 14 -27.08 4.50 -1.61
N GLN A 15 -28.41 4.32 -1.76
CA GLN A 15 -28.96 2.96 -1.92
C GLN A 15 -28.62 2.30 -3.26
N PHE A 16 -28.17 3.10 -4.25
CA PHE A 16 -27.74 2.61 -5.57
C PHE A 16 -26.21 2.60 -5.70
N GLU A 17 -25.50 2.95 -4.65
CA GLU A 17 -24.03 2.86 -4.64
C GLU A 17 -23.62 1.39 -4.57
N HIS A 18 -22.88 0.95 -5.56
CA HIS A 18 -22.36 -0.39 -5.66
C HIS A 18 -20.84 -0.30 -5.79
N ASP A 19 -20.12 -0.74 -4.76
CA ASP A 19 -18.67 -0.85 -4.81
C ASP A 19 -18.27 -1.92 -5.83
N ALA A 20 -17.46 -1.54 -6.80
CA ALA A 20 -16.89 -2.47 -7.75
C ALA A 20 -15.49 -2.86 -7.25
N CYS A 21 -15.36 -4.01 -6.62
CA CYS A 21 -14.08 -4.55 -6.22
C CYS A 21 -13.96 -6.04 -6.57
N GLY A 22 -12.74 -6.52 -6.68
CA GLY A 22 -12.42 -7.91 -6.80
C GLY A 22 -11.41 -8.30 -5.72
N VAL A 23 -11.68 -9.38 -5.02
CA VAL A 23 -10.80 -9.89 -3.97
C VAL A 23 -10.50 -11.36 -4.25
N ALA A 24 -9.24 -11.75 -4.12
CA ALA A 24 -8.81 -13.13 -4.19
C ALA A 24 -7.79 -13.41 -3.08
N PHE A 25 -7.66 -14.64 -2.67
CA PHE A 25 -6.59 -15.06 -1.78
C PHE A 25 -5.94 -16.36 -2.28
N VAL A 26 -4.65 -16.49 -2.00
CA VAL A 26 -3.86 -17.69 -2.30
C VAL A 26 -3.14 -18.10 -1.03
N ALA A 27 -3.26 -19.37 -0.66
CA ALA A 27 -2.61 -19.92 0.50
C ALA A 27 -2.02 -21.30 0.22
N THR A 28 -0.95 -21.65 0.93
CA THR A 28 -0.43 -23.01 0.93
C THR A 28 -0.89 -23.78 2.15
N MET A 29 -1.29 -25.02 1.95
CA MET A 29 -1.66 -25.92 3.05
C MET A 29 -0.44 -26.50 3.79
N THR A 30 0.75 -26.39 3.19
CA THR A 30 1.98 -26.91 3.78
C THR A 30 2.63 -25.94 4.78
N GLY A 31 2.19 -24.68 4.84
CA GLY A 31 2.80 -23.65 5.68
C GLY A 31 4.20 -23.20 5.23
N VAL A 32 4.71 -23.71 4.12
CA VAL A 32 6.04 -23.37 3.60
C VAL A 32 5.94 -22.10 2.76
N ALA A 33 6.62 -21.04 3.18
CA ALA A 33 6.70 -19.79 2.42
C ALA A 33 7.43 -20.01 1.08
N SER A 34 6.85 -19.49 0.00
CA SER A 34 7.43 -19.62 -1.33
C SER A 34 7.05 -18.43 -2.20
N HIS A 35 7.97 -18.02 -3.07
CA HIS A 35 7.70 -16.94 -4.05
C HIS A 35 6.56 -17.30 -5.02
N LYS A 36 6.34 -18.59 -5.27
CA LYS A 36 5.26 -19.06 -6.12
C LYS A 36 3.87 -18.57 -5.65
N ILE A 37 3.67 -18.43 -4.35
CA ILE A 37 2.40 -17.91 -3.81
C ILE A 37 2.23 -16.42 -4.19
N VAL A 38 3.31 -15.65 -4.19
CA VAL A 38 3.29 -14.24 -4.62
C VAL A 38 2.96 -14.16 -6.12
N GLU A 39 3.57 -15.01 -6.95
CA GLU A 39 3.30 -15.08 -8.39
C GLU A 39 1.82 -15.45 -8.66
N GLN A 40 1.28 -16.41 -7.92
CA GLN A 40 -0.13 -16.77 -8.01
C GLN A 40 -1.06 -15.64 -7.53
N GLY A 41 -0.69 -14.91 -6.50
CA GLY A 41 -1.42 -13.73 -6.05
C GLY A 41 -1.44 -12.62 -7.11
N LEU A 42 -0.33 -12.37 -7.76
CA LEU A 42 -0.23 -11.41 -8.87
C LEU A 42 -1.04 -11.86 -10.09
N GLU A 43 -1.06 -13.14 -10.39
CA GLU A 43 -1.89 -13.70 -11.46
C GLU A 43 -3.37 -13.57 -11.14
N ALA A 44 -3.77 -13.87 -9.90
CA ALA A 44 -5.14 -13.65 -9.45
C ALA A 44 -5.54 -12.17 -9.58
N LEU A 45 -4.64 -11.23 -9.23
CA LEU A 45 -4.87 -9.80 -9.38
C LEU A 45 -5.08 -9.41 -10.86
N ARG A 46 -4.27 -9.92 -11.78
CA ARG A 46 -4.46 -9.71 -13.22
C ARG A 46 -5.81 -10.23 -13.72
N ASN A 47 -6.22 -11.41 -13.23
CA ASN A 47 -7.51 -12.01 -13.59
C ASN A 47 -8.71 -11.21 -13.05
N LEU A 48 -8.48 -10.30 -12.08
CA LEU A 48 -9.51 -9.40 -11.55
C LEU A 48 -9.58 -8.05 -12.28
N ASP A 49 -8.78 -7.82 -13.32
CA ASP A 49 -8.73 -6.56 -14.06
C ASP A 49 -10.12 -6.09 -14.55
N HIS A 50 -10.97 -7.05 -15.00
CA HIS A 50 -12.35 -6.79 -15.41
C HIS A 50 -13.27 -6.31 -14.27
N ARG A 51 -12.80 -6.33 -13.02
CA ARG A 51 -13.52 -5.83 -11.83
C ARG A 51 -13.09 -4.44 -11.41
N GLY A 52 -12.04 -3.91 -12.02
CA GLY A 52 -11.59 -2.54 -11.81
C GLY A 52 -12.36 -1.54 -12.68
N ALA A 53 -12.53 -0.32 -12.21
CA ALA A 53 -13.01 0.78 -13.02
C ALA A 53 -11.84 1.63 -13.54
N THR A 54 -11.97 2.14 -14.74
CA THR A 54 -11.06 3.13 -15.30
C THR A 54 -11.83 4.46 -15.40
N GLY A 55 -11.23 5.52 -14.85
CA GLY A 55 -11.79 6.86 -14.93
C GLY A 55 -11.56 7.52 -16.30
N ALA A 56 -11.65 8.84 -16.33
CA ALA A 56 -11.38 9.64 -17.54
C ALA A 56 -9.93 9.54 -18.02
N ASP A 57 -9.01 9.19 -17.14
CA ASP A 57 -7.60 8.89 -17.45
C ASP A 57 -7.41 7.37 -17.52
N PRO A 58 -7.17 6.79 -18.70
CA PRO A 58 -6.97 5.35 -18.85
C PRO A 58 -5.75 4.79 -18.11
N ALA A 59 -4.81 5.66 -17.74
CA ALA A 59 -3.63 5.28 -16.96
C ALA A 59 -3.83 5.38 -15.44
N ALA A 60 -4.99 5.89 -15.00
CA ALA A 60 -5.38 5.97 -13.60
C ALA A 60 -6.57 5.04 -13.35
N GLY A 61 -6.35 3.94 -12.65
CA GLY A 61 -7.40 3.02 -12.20
C GLY A 61 -7.76 3.24 -10.73
N ASP A 62 -8.73 2.46 -10.23
CA ASP A 62 -9.18 2.48 -8.83
C ASP A 62 -8.11 2.03 -7.83
N GLY A 63 -7.01 1.51 -8.34
CA GLY A 63 -5.94 0.94 -7.56
C GLY A 63 -5.99 -0.59 -7.50
N ALA A 64 -4.83 -1.18 -7.33
CA ALA A 64 -4.65 -2.61 -7.19
C ALA A 64 -3.51 -2.89 -6.22
N GLY A 65 -3.59 -3.99 -5.49
CA GLY A 65 -2.55 -4.34 -4.54
C GLY A 65 -2.63 -5.78 -4.08
N ILE A 66 -1.55 -6.24 -3.49
CA ILE A 66 -1.48 -7.53 -2.83
C ILE A 66 -1.05 -7.34 -1.38
N LEU A 67 -1.61 -8.14 -0.49
CA LEU A 67 -1.16 -8.26 0.89
C LEU A 67 -0.38 -9.58 1.01
N VAL A 68 0.85 -9.50 1.47
CA VAL A 68 1.73 -10.66 1.67
C VAL A 68 2.29 -10.66 3.09
N GLN A 69 2.77 -11.81 3.55
CA GLN A 69 3.56 -11.84 4.77
C GLN A 69 4.81 -10.99 4.61
N VAL A 70 5.27 -10.39 5.70
CA VAL A 70 6.51 -9.59 5.71
C VAL A 70 7.66 -10.40 5.10
N PRO A 71 8.21 -9.97 3.95
CA PRO A 71 9.25 -10.72 3.26
C PRO A 71 10.63 -10.46 3.88
N ASP A 72 10.86 -10.96 5.09
CA ASP A 72 12.03 -10.67 5.92
C ASP A 72 13.36 -10.81 5.18
N ALA A 73 13.58 -11.94 4.50
CA ALA A 73 14.83 -12.18 3.76
C ALA A 73 15.06 -11.16 2.62
N PHE A 74 14.00 -10.67 1.97
CA PHE A 74 14.09 -9.62 0.97
C PHE A 74 14.45 -8.28 1.61
N LEU A 75 13.76 -7.90 2.68
CA LEU A 75 14.00 -6.64 3.37
C LEU A 75 15.42 -6.55 3.93
N ARG A 76 15.92 -7.60 4.58
CA ARG A 76 17.32 -7.66 5.07
C ARG A 76 18.35 -7.45 3.96
N ARG A 77 18.07 -7.91 2.74
CA ARG A 77 18.99 -7.74 1.61
C ARG A 77 18.92 -6.37 0.95
N THR A 78 17.76 -5.70 1.02
CA THR A 78 17.49 -4.53 0.18
C THR A 78 17.40 -3.22 0.92
N THR A 79 17.16 -3.24 2.25
CA THR A 79 16.92 -1.99 2.97
C THR A 79 18.19 -1.40 3.61
N GLY A 80 19.16 -2.22 3.96
CA GLY A 80 20.32 -1.81 4.78
C GLY A 80 19.95 -1.46 6.23
N ILE A 81 18.69 -1.58 6.62
CA ILE A 81 18.18 -1.32 7.96
C ILE A 81 18.47 -2.56 8.84
N ARG A 82 18.91 -2.34 10.07
CA ARG A 82 19.05 -3.43 11.03
C ARG A 82 17.66 -3.82 11.53
N LEU A 83 17.11 -4.89 10.96
CA LEU A 83 15.81 -5.43 11.35
C LEU A 83 15.93 -6.36 12.55
N PRO A 84 14.97 -6.32 13.50
CA PRO A 84 14.85 -7.27 14.58
C PRO A 84 14.58 -8.70 14.09
N GLU A 85 14.26 -9.60 15.01
CA GLU A 85 13.85 -10.96 14.66
C GLU A 85 12.56 -10.97 13.83
N PRO A 86 12.43 -11.92 12.88
CA PRO A 86 11.22 -12.07 12.10
C PRO A 86 9.98 -12.18 13.00
N GLY A 87 8.94 -11.41 12.69
CA GLY A 87 7.71 -11.34 13.47
C GLY A 87 7.71 -10.29 14.58
N SER A 88 8.85 -9.63 14.85
CA SER A 88 8.97 -8.56 15.85
C SER A 88 8.97 -7.15 15.23
N TYR A 89 8.60 -7.03 13.97
CA TYR A 89 8.48 -5.74 13.31
C TYR A 89 7.39 -5.77 12.23
N ALA A 90 6.90 -4.63 11.88
CA ALA A 90 5.94 -4.42 10.81
C ALA A 90 6.52 -3.54 9.70
N VAL A 91 5.91 -3.60 8.53
CA VAL A 91 6.28 -2.80 7.36
C VAL A 91 5.03 -2.09 6.86
N GLY A 92 5.14 -0.79 6.63
CA GLY A 92 4.08 0.02 6.06
C GLY A 92 4.51 0.66 4.74
N LEU A 93 3.56 0.88 3.83
CA LEU A 93 3.73 1.70 2.64
C LEU A 93 3.11 3.08 2.90
N ALA A 94 3.86 4.13 2.63
CA ALA A 94 3.39 5.50 2.79
C ALA A 94 3.50 6.25 1.46
N PHE A 95 2.40 6.85 1.04
CA PHE A 95 2.37 7.76 -0.09
C PHE A 95 2.69 9.17 0.43
N MET A 96 3.85 9.66 0.05
CA MET A 96 4.41 10.90 0.58
C MET A 96 4.31 12.04 -0.42
N PRO A 97 4.20 13.30 0.06
CA PRO A 97 4.27 14.47 -0.82
C PRO A 97 5.56 14.52 -1.63
N VAL A 98 5.47 15.03 -2.85
CA VAL A 98 6.63 15.27 -3.72
C VAL A 98 7.53 16.36 -3.14
N ASP A 99 6.94 17.40 -2.52
CA ASP A 99 7.68 18.47 -1.86
C ASP A 99 8.46 17.96 -0.64
N GLU A 100 9.78 18.25 -0.62
CA GLU A 100 10.69 17.75 0.40
C GLU A 100 10.34 18.25 1.81
N ALA A 101 9.94 19.50 1.95
CA ALA A 101 9.60 20.06 3.26
C ALA A 101 8.30 19.48 3.82
N GLN A 102 7.32 19.23 2.95
CA GLN A 102 6.09 18.56 3.34
C GLN A 102 6.34 17.07 3.68
N ARG A 103 7.18 16.41 2.91
CA ARG A 103 7.59 15.02 3.16
C ARG A 103 8.30 14.86 4.50
N ALA A 104 9.25 15.75 4.81
CA ALA A 104 9.94 15.74 6.10
C ALA A 104 8.97 15.94 7.28
N ARG A 105 7.99 16.83 7.14
CA ARG A 105 6.93 17.03 8.15
C ARG A 105 6.04 15.79 8.31
N ALA A 106 5.66 15.16 7.20
CA ALA A 106 4.85 13.94 7.24
C ALA A 106 5.59 12.79 7.95
N ARG A 107 6.88 12.59 7.65
CA ARG A 107 7.72 11.61 8.36
C ARG A 107 7.79 11.89 9.86
N ALA A 108 8.10 13.12 10.23
CA ALA A 108 8.16 13.51 11.65
C ALA A 108 6.83 13.29 12.37
N ALA A 109 5.70 13.56 11.72
CA ALA A 109 4.38 13.31 12.30
C ALA A 109 4.11 11.82 12.50
N ILE A 110 4.47 10.96 11.54
CA ILE A 110 4.34 9.51 11.66
C ILE A 110 5.23 8.98 12.79
N GLU A 111 6.48 9.43 12.86
CA GLU A 111 7.41 9.02 13.92
C GLU A 111 6.93 9.44 15.31
N LEU A 112 6.36 10.63 15.43
CA LEU A 112 5.79 11.11 16.70
C LEU A 112 4.59 10.25 17.13
N ILE A 113 3.63 10.00 16.22
CA ILE A 113 2.46 9.18 16.51
C ILE A 113 2.88 7.74 16.86
N ALA A 114 3.82 7.17 16.12
CA ALA A 114 4.34 5.84 16.42
C ALA A 114 4.97 5.79 17.82
N ALA A 115 5.75 6.80 18.18
CA ALA A 115 6.38 6.89 19.50
C ALA A 115 5.34 7.01 20.63
N ASP A 116 4.26 7.77 20.43
CA ASP A 116 3.16 7.89 21.39
C ASP A 116 2.43 6.55 21.60
N GLU A 117 2.39 5.69 20.57
CA GLU A 117 1.85 4.33 20.64
C GLU A 117 2.89 3.28 21.11
N GLY A 118 4.07 3.69 21.51
CA GLY A 118 5.14 2.78 21.95
C GLY A 118 5.89 2.08 20.83
N ILE A 119 5.66 2.47 19.57
CA ILE A 119 6.26 1.85 18.39
C ILE A 119 7.48 2.66 17.96
N LYS A 120 8.61 1.99 17.78
CA LYS A 120 9.84 2.61 17.28
C LYS A 120 9.92 2.47 15.75
N VAL A 121 9.95 3.58 15.03
CA VAL A 121 10.27 3.56 13.58
C VAL A 121 11.74 3.19 13.40
N LEU A 122 12.03 2.10 12.69
CA LEU A 122 13.38 1.59 12.44
C LEU A 122 14.08 2.34 11.31
N GLY A 123 13.32 2.80 10.34
CA GLY A 123 13.86 3.55 9.21
C GLY A 123 12.86 3.76 8.08
N TRP A 124 13.30 4.50 7.10
CA TRP A 124 12.57 4.84 5.88
C TRP A 124 13.36 4.38 4.66
N ARG A 125 12.67 3.83 3.69
CA ARG A 125 13.24 3.44 2.41
C ARG A 125 12.40 4.00 1.27
N GLU A 126 13.06 4.56 0.28
CA GLU A 126 12.41 4.90 -0.98
C GLU A 126 12.14 3.64 -1.78
N VAL A 127 10.90 3.48 -2.23
CA VAL A 127 10.51 2.35 -3.07
C VAL A 127 10.85 2.66 -4.53
N PRO A 128 11.59 1.80 -5.23
CA PRO A 128 11.79 1.95 -6.67
C PRO A 128 10.45 1.88 -7.40
N VAL A 129 10.13 2.92 -8.16
CA VAL A 129 8.89 3.01 -8.95
C VAL A 129 9.19 3.24 -10.42
N HIS A 130 8.38 2.64 -11.30
CA HIS A 130 8.45 2.86 -12.74
C HIS A 130 7.54 4.02 -13.14
N THR A 131 8.08 5.24 -13.09
CA THR A 131 7.31 6.47 -13.33
C THR A 131 6.86 6.65 -14.79
N HIS A 132 7.52 5.99 -15.73
CA HIS A 132 7.21 6.11 -17.18
C HIS A 132 5.86 5.49 -17.59
N THR A 133 5.24 4.70 -16.71
CA THR A 133 3.90 4.12 -16.93
C THR A 133 2.79 4.91 -16.24
N LEU A 134 3.13 5.95 -15.49
CA LEU A 134 2.17 6.75 -14.73
C LEU A 134 1.70 7.95 -15.55
N SER A 135 0.45 8.35 -15.34
CA SER A 135 -0.08 9.59 -15.89
C SER A 135 0.55 10.82 -15.23
N GLU A 136 0.52 11.98 -15.91
CA GLU A 136 1.00 13.24 -15.36
C GLU A 136 0.27 13.61 -14.06
N ILE A 137 -1.01 13.29 -13.95
CA ILE A 137 -1.80 13.51 -12.74
C ILE A 137 -1.24 12.70 -11.58
N SER A 138 -0.97 11.41 -11.81
CA SER A 138 -0.41 10.52 -10.78
C SER A 138 1.00 10.94 -10.37
N LEU A 139 1.83 11.40 -11.31
CA LEU A 139 3.18 11.90 -11.02
C LEU A 139 3.19 13.17 -10.16
N GLY A 140 2.17 14.01 -10.29
CA GLY A 140 2.06 15.27 -9.55
C GLY A 140 1.56 15.11 -8.10
N THR A 141 1.08 13.95 -7.70
CA THR A 141 0.39 13.79 -6.42
C THR A 141 1.28 13.28 -5.30
N CYS A 142 1.87 12.10 -5.42
CA CYS A 142 2.60 11.46 -4.33
C CYS A 142 3.78 10.61 -4.80
N LEU A 143 4.81 10.48 -3.94
CA LEU A 143 5.86 9.48 -4.06
C LEU A 143 5.61 8.34 -3.06
N LEU A 144 5.95 7.12 -3.45
CA LEU A 144 5.82 5.94 -2.60
C LEU A 144 7.06 5.72 -1.75
N TYR A 145 6.87 5.61 -0.44
CA TYR A 145 7.91 5.26 0.54
C TYR A 145 7.46 4.10 1.41
N THR A 146 8.42 3.32 1.91
CA THR A 146 8.19 2.35 2.96
C THR A 146 8.76 2.86 4.27
N SER A 147 8.05 2.60 5.37
CA SER A 147 8.61 2.65 6.72
C SER A 147 8.66 1.25 7.31
N ASP A 148 9.72 0.93 8.01
CA ASP A 148 9.85 -0.27 8.82
C ASP A 148 9.75 0.16 10.29
N ALA A 149 8.81 -0.44 11.03
CA ALA A 149 8.57 -0.18 12.44
C ALA A 149 8.67 -1.47 13.26
N ALA A 150 9.12 -1.37 14.50
CA ALA A 150 9.14 -2.48 15.47
C ALA A 150 8.47 -2.04 16.77
N ASP A 151 7.84 -3.01 17.46
CA ASP A 151 7.39 -2.91 18.84
C ASP A 151 8.58 -2.87 19.80
#